data_8b95d583895bfb4d3277636a1bc9c6bd
#
_entry.id   8b95d583895bfb4d3277636a1bc9c6bd
#
_cell.length_a   1.000
_cell.length_b   1.000
_cell.length_c   1.000
_cell.angle_alpha   90.00
_cell.angle_beta   90.00
_cell.angle_gamma   90.00
#
_symmetry.space_group_name_H-M   'P 1'
#
loop_
_entity.id
_entity.type
_entity.pdbx_description
1 polymer ?
#
loop_
_entity_poly.entity_id
_entity_poly.type
_entity_poly.pdbx_seq_one_letter_code
_entity_poly.pdbx_strand_id
1 'polypeptide(L)'
;MADEAMSIRLAGPSDAAAIGALTREAYAKWVPIAGREPKPMTVDYAAALERHRFDLLFVGDKLAALIETMPEGDELLIENVAVRPAFQGRGHGGRLLKLAEDMAAEAGLEGTRLYTNKLFEENIRLYASLGYTIEREETLGDRTAVHMVKRLAGPSTPD
;
A
#
# COMPACT_ATOMS: atom_id res chain seq x y z
N MET A 1 4.40 -3.73 -30.08
CA MET A 1 4.60 -4.50 -28.86
C MET A 1 3.27 -4.61 -28.13
N ALA A 2 2.84 -5.81 -27.93
CA ALA A 2 1.65 -6.02 -27.14
C ALA A 2 1.93 -5.71 -25.68
N ASP A 3 1.09 -4.96 -25.03
CA ASP A 3 1.17 -4.75 -23.59
C ASP A 3 0.88 -6.09 -22.93
N GLU A 4 1.72 -6.46 -21.96
CA GLU A 4 1.47 -7.66 -21.18
C GLU A 4 0.19 -7.47 -20.37
N ALA A 5 -0.60 -8.51 -20.31
CA ALA A 5 -1.85 -8.48 -19.56
C ALA A 5 -1.58 -8.25 -18.07
N MET A 6 -2.34 -7.37 -17.49
CA MET A 6 -2.27 -7.07 -16.07
C MET A 6 -3.37 -7.83 -15.35
N SER A 7 -3.04 -8.45 -14.21
CA SER A 7 -4.03 -9.15 -13.40
C SER A 7 -3.76 -8.92 -11.92
N ILE A 8 -4.82 -8.99 -11.13
CA ILE A 8 -4.73 -8.86 -9.68
C ILE A 8 -5.39 -10.10 -9.08
N ARG A 9 -4.70 -10.74 -8.13
CA ARG A 9 -5.28 -11.87 -7.41
C ARG A 9 -4.99 -11.80 -5.92
N LEU A 10 -5.80 -12.47 -5.13
CA LEU A 10 -5.59 -12.60 -3.70
C LEU A 10 -4.37 -13.50 -3.45
N ALA A 11 -3.52 -13.10 -2.50
CA ALA A 11 -2.37 -13.89 -2.12
C ALA A 11 -2.75 -15.05 -1.17
N GLY A 12 -1.98 -16.10 -1.23
CA GLY A 12 -2.08 -17.23 -0.30
C GLY A 12 -0.73 -17.50 0.37
N PRO A 13 -0.69 -18.49 1.27
CA PRO A 13 0.53 -18.75 2.07
C PRO A 13 1.78 -18.99 1.25
N SER A 14 1.66 -19.58 0.06
CA SER A 14 2.81 -19.85 -0.80
C SER A 14 3.43 -18.59 -1.40
N ASP A 15 2.80 -17.43 -1.25
CA ASP A 15 3.29 -16.17 -1.80
C ASP A 15 4.22 -15.40 -0.85
N ALA A 16 4.41 -15.89 0.37
CA ALA A 16 5.17 -15.15 1.41
C ALA A 16 6.57 -14.75 0.96
N ALA A 17 7.32 -15.67 0.36
CA ALA A 17 8.69 -15.39 -0.08
C ALA A 17 8.74 -14.33 -1.18
N ALA A 18 7.82 -14.41 -2.15
CA ALA A 18 7.75 -13.44 -3.25
C ALA A 18 7.35 -12.04 -2.74
N ILE A 19 6.42 -11.99 -1.78
CA ILE A 19 6.00 -10.73 -1.14
C ILE A 19 7.20 -10.08 -0.44
N GLY A 20 7.94 -10.85 0.34
CA GLY A 20 9.12 -10.35 1.04
C GLY A 20 10.19 -9.83 0.07
N ALA A 21 10.46 -10.57 -0.99
CA ALA A 21 11.45 -10.17 -1.99
C ALA A 21 11.06 -8.87 -2.69
N LEU A 22 9.81 -8.75 -3.12
CA LEU A 22 9.32 -7.55 -3.78
C LEU A 22 9.42 -6.34 -2.84
N THR A 23 9.00 -6.53 -1.59
CA THR A 23 8.99 -5.44 -0.62
C THR A 23 10.40 -4.95 -0.34
N ARG A 24 11.38 -5.85 -0.20
CA ARG A 24 12.77 -5.46 -0.03
C ARG A 24 13.29 -4.66 -1.20
N GLU A 25 12.99 -5.08 -2.42
CA GLU A 25 13.39 -4.33 -3.60
C GLU A 25 12.77 -2.95 -3.64
N ALA A 26 11.48 -2.85 -3.35
CA ALA A 26 10.74 -1.60 -3.43
C ALA A 26 11.22 -0.58 -2.39
N TYR A 27 11.59 -1.04 -1.20
CA TYR A 27 11.99 -0.14 -0.10
C TYR A 27 13.49 0.09 0.01
N ALA A 28 14.31 -0.60 -0.79
CA ALA A 28 15.77 -0.48 -0.71
C ALA A 28 16.26 0.96 -0.85
N LYS A 29 15.64 1.75 -1.71
CA LYS A 29 16.02 3.15 -1.93
C LYS A 29 15.83 4.03 -0.69
N TRP A 30 14.99 3.60 0.25
CA TRP A 30 14.70 4.38 1.46
C TRP A 30 15.69 4.10 2.60
N VAL A 31 16.50 3.05 2.50
CA VAL A 31 17.45 2.68 3.55
C VAL A 31 18.42 3.82 3.86
N PRO A 32 19.10 4.44 2.86
CA PRO A 32 20.01 5.55 3.18
C PRO A 32 19.29 6.77 3.77
N ILE A 33 18.03 6.99 3.39
CA ILE A 33 17.25 8.14 3.85
C ILE A 33 16.79 7.94 5.29
N ALA A 34 16.29 6.73 5.60
CA ALA A 34 15.81 6.41 6.94
C ALA A 34 16.96 6.10 7.90
N GLY A 35 18.14 5.76 7.40
CA GLY A 35 19.28 5.34 8.21
C GLY A 35 19.19 3.91 8.71
N ARG A 36 18.19 3.17 8.25
CA ARG A 36 17.96 1.76 8.60
C ARG A 36 16.94 1.17 7.64
N GLU A 37 16.76 -0.15 7.71
CA GLU A 37 15.72 -0.81 6.92
C GLU A 37 14.33 -0.38 7.41
N PRO A 38 13.48 0.17 6.54
CA PRO A 38 12.08 0.44 6.90
C PRO A 38 11.38 -0.84 7.34
N LYS A 39 10.39 -0.70 8.22
CA LYS A 39 9.67 -1.83 8.80
C LYS A 39 9.19 -2.88 7.79
N PRO A 40 8.63 -2.50 6.62
CA PRO A 40 8.17 -3.50 5.66
C PRO A 40 9.25 -4.47 5.19
N MET A 41 10.52 -4.08 5.24
CA MET A 41 11.64 -4.94 4.84
C MET A 41 11.94 -6.03 5.86
N THR A 42 11.44 -5.92 7.08
CA THR A 42 11.77 -6.82 8.20
C THR A 42 10.59 -7.66 8.67
N VAL A 43 9.43 -7.52 8.05
CA VAL A 43 8.21 -8.24 8.44
C VAL A 43 8.28 -9.71 8.02
N ASP A 44 7.78 -10.58 8.90
CA ASP A 44 7.55 -11.98 8.58
C ASP A 44 6.23 -12.08 7.79
N TYR A 45 6.34 -12.20 6.48
CA TYR A 45 5.15 -12.18 5.62
C TYR A 45 4.34 -13.47 5.68
N ALA A 46 4.94 -14.59 6.09
CA ALA A 46 4.16 -15.79 6.35
C ALA A 46 3.16 -15.56 7.48
N ALA A 47 3.61 -14.90 8.54
CA ALA A 47 2.75 -14.55 9.66
C ALA A 47 1.74 -13.45 9.28
N ALA A 48 2.18 -12.45 8.51
CA ALA A 48 1.30 -11.36 8.09
C ALA A 48 0.14 -11.84 7.22
N LEU A 49 0.39 -12.82 6.35
CA LEU A 49 -0.63 -13.41 5.49
C LEU A 49 -1.75 -14.10 6.26
N GLU A 50 -1.49 -14.52 7.50
CA GLU A 50 -2.51 -15.12 8.35
C GLU A 50 -3.46 -14.07 8.96
N ARG A 51 -3.04 -12.81 9.01
CA ARG A 51 -3.75 -11.74 9.70
C ARG A 51 -4.29 -10.66 8.77
N HIS A 52 -3.61 -10.43 7.66
CA HIS A 52 -3.95 -9.34 6.75
C HIS A 52 -4.22 -9.86 5.36
N ARG A 53 -4.95 -9.07 4.60
CA ARG A 53 -5.23 -9.37 3.20
C ARG A 53 -4.13 -8.79 2.33
N PHE A 54 -3.64 -9.58 1.39
CA PHE A 54 -2.70 -9.13 0.37
C PHE A 54 -3.31 -9.36 -1.01
N ASP A 55 -3.28 -8.33 -1.84
CA ASP A 55 -3.66 -8.43 -3.24
C ASP A 55 -2.40 -8.21 -4.07
N LEU A 56 -2.16 -9.11 -5.02
CA LEU A 56 -0.95 -9.12 -5.83
C LEU A 56 -1.27 -8.71 -7.26
N LEU A 57 -0.49 -7.76 -7.79
CA LEU A 57 -0.64 -7.30 -9.17
C LEU A 57 0.47 -7.90 -10.02
N PHE A 58 0.07 -8.60 -11.07
CA PHE A 58 0.98 -9.22 -12.03
C PHE A 58 0.93 -8.49 -13.37
N VAL A 59 2.08 -8.40 -14.00
CA VAL A 59 2.19 -7.98 -15.40
C VAL A 59 2.70 -9.20 -16.15
N GLY A 60 1.82 -9.82 -16.94
CA GLY A 60 2.08 -11.16 -17.46
C GLY A 60 2.21 -12.15 -16.31
N ASP A 61 3.32 -12.86 -16.25
CA ASP A 61 3.61 -13.82 -15.17
C ASP A 61 4.50 -13.23 -14.06
N LYS A 62 4.82 -11.94 -14.13
CA LYS A 62 5.74 -11.30 -13.19
C LYS A 62 4.96 -10.54 -12.11
N LEU A 63 5.31 -10.80 -10.84
CA LEU A 63 4.76 -10.05 -9.72
C LEU A 63 5.37 -8.65 -9.74
N ALA A 64 4.54 -7.65 -9.99
CA ALA A 64 4.98 -6.26 -10.16
C ALA A 64 4.73 -5.40 -8.95
N ALA A 65 3.64 -5.66 -8.22
CA ALA A 65 3.23 -4.79 -7.11
C ALA A 65 2.31 -5.56 -6.15
N LEU A 66 2.14 -5.01 -4.96
CA LEU A 66 1.24 -5.59 -3.98
C LEU A 66 0.64 -4.52 -3.07
N ILE A 67 -0.46 -4.86 -2.43
CA ILE A 67 -1.05 -4.05 -1.39
C ILE A 67 -1.50 -4.94 -0.23
N GLU A 68 -1.20 -4.50 0.97
CA GLU A 68 -1.59 -5.16 2.22
C GLU A 68 -2.60 -4.29 2.93
N THR A 69 -3.77 -4.84 3.24
CA THR A 69 -4.87 -4.08 3.85
C THR A 69 -5.45 -4.83 5.03
N MET A 70 -6.04 -4.06 5.95
CA MET A 70 -6.78 -4.60 7.08
C MET A 70 -7.80 -3.57 7.56
N PRO A 71 -9.00 -3.98 8.00
CA PRO A 71 -9.94 -3.05 8.60
C PRO A 71 -9.37 -2.49 9.90
N GLU A 72 -9.57 -1.20 10.13
CA GLU A 72 -9.17 -0.55 11.37
C GLU A 72 -10.24 0.48 11.73
N GLY A 73 -11.09 0.15 12.70
CA GLY A 73 -12.22 1.00 13.04
C GLY A 73 -13.16 1.16 11.84
N ASP A 74 -13.45 2.39 11.49
CA ASP A 74 -14.36 2.72 10.38
C ASP A 74 -13.65 2.89 9.05
N GLU A 75 -12.36 2.54 8.99
CA GLU A 75 -11.55 2.74 7.80
C GLU A 75 -10.81 1.47 7.41
N LEU A 76 -10.37 1.42 6.16
CA LEU A 76 -9.49 0.36 5.69
C LEU A 76 -8.06 0.88 5.75
N LEU A 77 -7.24 0.24 6.59
CA LEU A 77 -5.83 0.58 6.69
C LEU A 77 -5.06 -0.07 5.54
N ILE A 78 -4.29 0.74 4.83
CA ILE A 78 -3.32 0.26 3.86
C ILE A 78 -2.00 0.17 4.61
N GLU A 79 -1.64 -1.05 5.02
CA GLU A 79 -0.43 -1.28 5.80
C GLU A 79 0.82 -1.17 4.94
N ASN A 80 0.70 -1.59 3.68
CA ASN A 80 1.83 -1.56 2.75
C ASN A 80 1.30 -1.53 1.33
N VAL A 81 1.88 -0.67 0.50
CA VAL A 81 1.72 -0.71 -0.94
C VAL A 81 3.12 -0.59 -1.54
N ALA A 82 3.48 -1.54 -2.38
CA ALA A 82 4.84 -1.61 -2.89
C ALA A 82 4.83 -1.96 -4.38
N VAL A 83 5.68 -1.29 -5.14
CA VAL A 83 5.85 -1.54 -6.57
C VAL A 83 7.31 -1.86 -6.82
N ARG A 84 7.57 -2.98 -7.48
CA ARG A 84 8.94 -3.37 -7.85
C ARG A 84 9.57 -2.27 -8.72
N PRO A 85 10.83 -1.89 -8.49
CA PRO A 85 11.43 -0.76 -9.22
C PRO A 85 11.28 -0.83 -10.73
N ALA A 86 11.41 -2.01 -11.32
CA ALA A 86 11.28 -2.18 -12.77
C ALA A 86 9.88 -1.82 -13.29
N PHE A 87 8.88 -1.77 -12.43
CA PHE A 87 7.49 -1.50 -12.81
C PHE A 87 6.97 -0.16 -12.29
N GLN A 88 7.80 0.64 -11.65
CA GLN A 88 7.39 1.95 -11.14
C GLN A 88 7.14 2.94 -12.28
N GLY A 89 6.31 3.95 -12.01
CA GLY A 89 5.99 4.97 -13.00
C GLY A 89 4.93 4.57 -14.01
N ARG A 90 4.25 3.45 -13.81
CA ARG A 90 3.22 2.93 -14.73
C ARG A 90 1.80 2.93 -14.13
N GLY A 91 1.64 3.52 -12.94
CA GLY A 91 0.34 3.64 -12.30
C GLY A 91 -0.12 2.42 -11.51
N HIS A 92 0.74 1.43 -11.29
CA HIS A 92 0.33 0.21 -10.56
C HIS A 92 -0.02 0.48 -9.10
N GLY A 93 0.75 1.34 -8.43
CA GLY A 93 0.42 1.73 -7.07
C GLY A 93 -0.93 2.40 -6.97
N GLY A 94 -1.23 3.30 -7.91
CA GLY A 94 -2.52 3.97 -7.97
C GLY A 94 -3.68 3.00 -8.20
N ARG A 95 -3.48 1.98 -9.03
CA ARG A 95 -4.49 0.94 -9.27
C ARG A 95 -4.78 0.15 -8.00
N LEU A 96 -3.74 -0.19 -7.25
CA LEU A 96 -3.92 -0.92 -5.98
C LEU A 96 -4.60 -0.05 -4.92
N LEU A 97 -4.27 1.23 -4.87
CA LEU A 97 -4.94 2.16 -3.97
C LEU A 97 -6.42 2.30 -4.33
N LYS A 98 -6.73 2.34 -5.62
CA LYS A 98 -8.13 2.37 -6.08
C LYS A 98 -8.88 1.10 -5.70
N LEU A 99 -8.20 -0.06 -5.81
CA LEU A 99 -8.78 -1.33 -5.36
C LEU A 99 -9.13 -1.24 -3.87
N ALA A 100 -8.23 -0.72 -3.04
CA ALA A 100 -8.50 -0.56 -1.61
C ALA A 100 -9.68 0.37 -1.35
N GLU A 101 -9.81 1.45 -2.11
CA GLU A 101 -10.96 2.36 -1.99
C GLU A 101 -12.26 1.65 -2.33
N ASP A 102 -12.26 0.85 -3.40
CA ASP A 102 -13.43 0.07 -3.80
C ASP A 102 -13.79 -0.96 -2.73
N MET A 103 -12.81 -1.62 -2.15
CA MET A 103 -13.02 -2.57 -1.06
C MET A 103 -13.62 -1.89 0.16
N ALA A 104 -13.13 -0.72 0.53
CA ALA A 104 -13.65 0.05 1.65
C ALA A 104 -15.10 0.44 1.41
N ALA A 105 -15.42 0.90 0.20
CA ALA A 105 -16.78 1.29 -0.16
C ALA A 105 -17.74 0.10 -0.09
N GLU A 106 -17.33 -1.05 -0.62
CA GLU A 106 -18.14 -2.27 -0.58
C GLU A 106 -18.38 -2.77 0.84
N ALA A 107 -17.42 -2.56 1.73
CA ALA A 107 -17.54 -2.95 3.13
C ALA A 107 -18.29 -1.92 3.98
N GLY A 108 -18.70 -0.80 3.39
CA GLY A 108 -19.41 0.26 4.12
C GLY A 108 -18.50 1.08 5.04
N LEU A 109 -17.20 1.09 4.77
CA LEU A 109 -16.24 1.86 5.55
C LEU A 109 -16.19 3.32 5.07
N GLU A 110 -15.77 4.21 5.95
CA GLU A 110 -15.76 5.65 5.64
C GLU A 110 -14.66 6.05 4.67
N GLY A 111 -13.58 5.30 4.60
CA GLY A 111 -12.49 5.63 3.73
C GLY A 111 -11.30 4.71 3.92
N THR A 112 -10.17 5.15 3.38
CA THR A 112 -8.89 4.46 3.50
C THR A 112 -7.93 5.34 4.28
N ARG A 113 -6.98 4.70 4.95
CA ARG A 113 -5.91 5.41 5.64
C ARG A 113 -4.59 4.70 5.44
N LEU A 114 -3.52 5.45 5.53
CA LEU A 114 -2.16 4.92 5.47
C LEU A 114 -1.25 5.78 6.32
N TYR A 115 -0.04 5.31 6.52
CA TYR A 115 0.99 6.12 7.15
C TYR A 115 2.32 5.87 6.45
N THR A 116 3.19 6.86 6.49
CA THR A 116 4.51 6.78 5.88
C THR A 116 5.50 7.60 6.72
N ASN A 117 6.78 7.27 6.60
CA ASN A 117 7.82 8.02 7.28
C ASN A 117 7.85 9.45 6.75
N LYS A 118 7.91 10.43 7.65
CA LYS A 118 7.95 11.85 7.29
C LYS A 118 9.11 12.18 6.33
N LEU A 119 10.20 11.42 6.40
CA LEU A 119 11.35 11.61 5.53
C LEU A 119 11.10 11.16 4.09
N PHE A 120 10.06 10.39 3.86
CA PHE A 120 9.71 9.88 2.52
C PHE A 120 8.82 10.88 1.80
N GLU A 121 9.36 12.07 1.53
CA GLU A 121 8.60 13.18 0.94
C GLU A 121 7.95 12.84 -0.39
N GLU A 122 8.62 12.03 -1.20
CA GLU A 122 8.09 11.59 -2.49
C GLU A 122 6.79 10.81 -2.32
N ASN A 123 6.72 9.94 -1.29
CA ASN A 123 5.51 9.18 -0.98
C ASN A 123 4.39 10.11 -0.52
N ILE A 124 4.71 11.06 0.34
CA ILE A 124 3.70 12.01 0.84
C ILE A 124 3.10 12.80 -0.32
N ARG A 125 3.94 13.27 -1.24
CA ARG A 125 3.48 14.00 -2.42
C ARG A 125 2.60 13.12 -3.32
N LEU A 126 3.02 11.86 -3.50
CA LEU A 126 2.25 10.93 -4.31
C LEU A 126 0.85 10.70 -3.73
N TYR A 127 0.78 10.40 -2.44
CA TYR A 127 -0.52 10.17 -1.80
C TYR A 127 -1.39 11.43 -1.82
N ALA A 128 -0.79 12.60 -1.58
CA ALA A 128 -1.53 13.85 -1.67
C ALA A 128 -2.11 14.07 -3.07
N SER A 129 -1.35 13.72 -4.12
CA SER A 129 -1.82 13.83 -5.51
C SER A 129 -2.98 12.89 -5.80
N LEU A 130 -3.13 11.83 -5.02
CA LEU A 130 -4.20 10.84 -5.17
C LEU A 130 -5.40 11.12 -4.26
N GLY A 131 -5.39 12.27 -3.59
CA GLY A 131 -6.53 12.71 -2.79
C GLY A 131 -6.42 12.45 -1.30
N TYR A 132 -5.29 11.96 -0.83
CA TYR A 132 -5.07 11.78 0.60
C TYR A 132 -4.68 13.09 1.26
N THR A 133 -5.15 13.30 2.48
CA THR A 133 -4.80 14.47 3.27
C THR A 133 -4.12 14.04 4.56
N ILE A 134 -3.22 14.89 5.06
CA ILE A 134 -2.53 14.61 6.31
C ILE A 134 -3.50 14.78 7.47
N GLU A 135 -3.66 13.73 8.26
CA GLU A 135 -4.50 13.77 9.47
C GLU A 135 -3.67 14.18 10.69
N ARG A 136 -2.52 13.57 10.87
CA ARG A 136 -1.65 13.84 12.03
C ARG A 136 -0.26 13.27 11.80
N GLU A 137 0.66 13.69 12.65
CA GLU A 137 1.99 13.10 12.75
C GLU A 137 2.10 12.36 14.08
N GLU A 138 2.85 11.29 14.07
CA GLU A 138 3.07 10.48 15.28
C GLU A 138 4.57 10.23 15.43
N THR A 139 5.13 10.65 16.55
CA THR A 139 6.56 10.42 16.83
C THR A 139 6.72 9.05 17.49
N LEU A 140 7.54 8.21 16.86
CA LEU A 140 7.82 6.84 17.30
C LEU A 140 9.33 6.71 17.50
N GLY A 141 9.81 7.08 18.70
CA GLY A 141 11.24 7.11 18.97
C GLY A 141 11.93 8.20 18.16
N ASP A 142 12.85 7.81 17.29
CA ASP A 142 13.64 8.72 16.46
C ASP A 142 13.05 8.93 15.08
N ARG A 143 11.84 8.44 14.85
CA ARG A 143 11.16 8.61 13.55
C ARG A 143 9.79 9.21 13.76
N THR A 144 9.27 9.81 12.70
CA THR A 144 7.92 10.39 12.68
C THR A 144 7.13 9.78 11.54
N ALA A 145 5.96 9.25 11.86
CA ALA A 145 5.01 8.75 10.88
C ALA A 145 4.00 9.85 10.56
N VAL A 146 3.71 10.00 9.26
CA VAL A 146 2.67 10.91 8.79
C VAL A 146 1.46 10.04 8.45
N HIS A 147 0.36 10.26 9.14
CA HIS A 147 -0.89 9.56 8.90
C HIS A 147 -1.72 10.34 7.89
N MET A 148 -2.16 9.67 6.85
CA MET A 148 -2.94 10.28 5.79
C MET A 148 -4.24 9.51 5.59
N VAL A 149 -5.31 10.23 5.27
CA VAL A 149 -6.64 9.65 5.10
C VAL A 149 -7.26 10.14 3.80
N LYS A 150 -8.11 9.28 3.23
CA LYS A 150 -8.94 9.65 2.10
C LYS A 150 -10.36 9.19 2.40
N ARG A 151 -11.27 10.14 2.58
CA ARG A 151 -12.68 9.82 2.79
C ARG A 151 -13.31 9.51 1.45
N LEU A 152 -14.09 8.46 1.43
CA LEU A 152 -14.83 8.08 0.24
C LEU A 152 -16.09 8.93 0.15
N ALA A 153 -16.48 9.24 -1.08
CA ALA A 153 -17.78 9.84 -1.29
C ALA A 153 -18.82 8.82 -0.81
N GLY A 154 -19.66 9.23 0.13
CA GLY A 154 -20.74 8.38 0.60
C GLY A 154 -21.68 8.05 -0.55
N PRO A 155 -22.53 7.00 -0.41
CA PRO A 155 -23.51 6.72 -1.42
C PRO A 155 -24.34 7.98 -1.62
N SER A 156 -24.63 8.30 -2.89
CA SER A 156 -25.52 9.43 -3.19
C SER A 156 -26.80 9.20 -2.45
N THR A 157 -27.02 9.94 -1.37
CA THR A 157 -28.33 9.93 -0.75
C THR A 157 -29.26 10.67 -1.68
N PRO A 158 -30.29 10.01 -2.16
CA PRO A 158 -31.32 10.78 -2.88
C PRO A 158 -31.91 11.75 -1.88
N ASP A 159 -31.85 12.99 -2.22
CA ASP A 159 -32.50 14.02 -1.43
C ASP A 159 -34.01 13.88 -1.55
#